data_df365cbf1d2c7e3e782b72ca40a62932
#
_entry.id   df365cbf1d2c7e3e782b72ca40a62932
#
_cell.length_a   1.000
_cell.length_b   1.000
_cell.length_c   1.000
_cell.angle_alpha   90.00
_cell.angle_beta   90.00
_cell.angle_gamma   90.00
#
_symmetry.space_group_name_H-M   'P 1'
#
loop_
_entity.id
_entity.type
_entity.pdbx_description
1 polymer ?
#
loop_
_entity_poly.entity_id
_entity_poly.type
_entity_poly.pdbx_seq_one_letter_code
_entity_poly.pdbx_strand_id
1 'polypeptide(L)'
;MELSTYLSILRRRKWIVILSVLLGVAIAAAITFLSTPQYVASTTVRVLTIGGGSVSAARPDITYTERLVNTYSRIITGNKVRRQIMDQLGLDGLPTISVQSIPGTELIRIVAEATAPEDARDIANTAAQVLVDQNREFYSGGGGQTLQEILSERLTQADEALQDARANYEVALAANPQVESAVVAAREALDVRDRTYGSLLTQYEEARLEEALRANAISVVEEANTPNRPAKPRRLINLALGLTIGLVGGVALALLAENLDTTLYTTEQIENATQMEMVGQIPASKDDLAIARLGAGHYPQLESFRRLRTNILASGVDGAQVALLTSAKRGEGKSTVAANLAVTIAQSGREVVVVDCDLRLPTVHKLFDIPNKRGLTNILAGEVQVDEAIHFSAFPRV
;
A
#
# COMPACT_ATOMS: atom_id res chain seq x y z
N MET A 1 4.65 -30.03 11.27
CA MET A 1 4.66 -28.97 12.30
C MET A 1 3.22 -28.55 12.55
N GLU A 2 2.77 -28.65 13.78
CA GLU A 2 1.38 -28.34 14.14
C GLU A 2 1.16 -26.83 14.26
N LEU A 3 -0.05 -26.36 13.96
CA LEU A 3 -0.44 -24.94 14.07
C LEU A 3 -0.15 -24.36 15.48
N SER A 4 -0.22 -25.20 16.51
CA SER A 4 0.13 -24.89 17.90
C SER A 4 1.56 -24.39 18.06
N THR A 5 2.51 -24.92 17.32
CA THR A 5 3.92 -24.54 17.36
C THR A 5 4.13 -23.13 16.85
N TYR A 6 3.52 -22.75 15.71
CA TYR A 6 3.60 -21.40 15.18
C TYR A 6 2.99 -20.34 16.12
N LEU A 7 1.87 -20.70 16.77
CA LEU A 7 1.23 -19.80 17.72
C LEU A 7 2.11 -19.55 18.96
N SER A 8 2.79 -20.59 19.45
CA SER A 8 3.73 -20.49 20.58
C SER A 8 4.94 -19.62 20.24
N ILE A 9 5.48 -19.73 19.03
CA ILE A 9 6.58 -18.88 18.51
C ILE A 9 6.16 -17.41 18.47
N LEU A 10 4.99 -17.13 17.86
CA LEU A 10 4.45 -15.79 17.78
C LEU A 10 4.21 -15.17 19.15
N ARG A 11 3.72 -15.95 20.12
CA ARG A 11 3.50 -15.49 21.50
C ARG A 11 4.82 -15.18 22.21
N ARG A 12 5.87 -15.95 21.95
CA ARG A 12 7.21 -15.75 22.52
C ARG A 12 7.89 -14.53 21.92
N ARG A 13 7.78 -14.36 20.60
CA ARG A 13 8.40 -13.26 19.81
C ARG A 13 7.44 -12.10 19.51
N LYS A 14 6.34 -11.97 20.28
CA LYS A 14 5.30 -10.95 20.06
C LYS A 14 5.85 -9.53 19.93
N TRP A 15 6.91 -9.19 20.66
CA TRP A 15 7.52 -7.87 20.62
C TRP A 15 8.17 -7.56 19.27
N ILE A 16 8.73 -8.56 18.57
CA ILE A 16 9.27 -8.39 17.22
C ILE A 16 8.14 -8.02 16.25
N VAL A 17 7.03 -8.76 16.33
CA VAL A 17 5.86 -8.50 15.47
C VAL A 17 5.26 -7.13 15.76
N ILE A 18 5.05 -6.78 17.04
CA ILE A 18 4.50 -5.48 17.44
C ILE A 18 5.41 -4.34 16.96
N LEU A 19 6.72 -4.45 17.18
CA LEU A 19 7.68 -3.41 16.78
C LEU A 19 7.73 -3.24 15.26
N SER A 20 7.69 -4.35 14.50
CA SER A 20 7.65 -4.33 13.04
C SER A 20 6.37 -3.67 12.51
N VAL A 21 5.21 -3.96 13.10
CA VAL A 21 3.93 -3.32 12.76
C VAL A 21 3.99 -1.83 13.06
N LEU A 22 4.45 -1.44 14.25
CA LEU A 22 4.59 -0.03 14.62
C LEU A 22 5.53 0.72 13.66
N LEU A 23 6.65 0.10 13.30
CA LEU A 23 7.60 0.66 12.33
C LEU A 23 6.97 0.80 10.95
N GLY A 24 6.26 -0.22 10.46
CA GLY A 24 5.55 -0.18 9.17
C GLY A 24 4.50 0.93 9.11
N VAL A 25 3.70 1.06 10.16
CA VAL A 25 2.69 2.13 10.28
C VAL A 25 3.36 3.50 10.41
N ALA A 26 4.45 3.62 11.17
CA ALA A 26 5.19 4.88 11.32
C ALA A 26 5.79 5.34 9.99
N ILE A 27 6.39 4.44 9.23
CA ILE A 27 6.93 4.74 7.89
C ILE A 27 5.80 5.17 6.94
N ALA A 28 4.68 4.43 6.92
CA ALA A 28 3.52 4.76 6.09
C ALA A 28 2.90 6.12 6.48
N ALA A 29 2.84 6.41 7.77
CA ALA A 29 2.41 7.70 8.29
C ALA A 29 3.38 8.82 7.87
N ALA A 30 4.69 8.64 8.05
CA ALA A 30 5.69 9.61 7.64
C ALA A 30 5.58 9.93 6.14
N ILE A 31 5.52 8.92 5.27
CA ILE A 31 5.33 9.11 3.82
C ILE A 31 4.03 9.87 3.54
N THR A 32 2.94 9.52 4.23
CA THR A 32 1.62 10.13 4.01
C THR A 32 1.58 11.60 4.46
N PHE A 33 2.20 11.94 5.59
CA PHE A 33 2.18 13.32 6.11
C PHE A 33 3.24 14.23 5.48
N LEU A 34 4.35 13.67 4.98
CA LEU A 34 5.37 14.44 4.26
C LEU A 34 5.02 14.66 2.79
N SER A 35 4.09 13.88 2.23
CA SER A 35 3.65 14.04 0.84
C SER A 35 2.76 15.28 0.70
N THR A 36 3.02 16.10 -0.32
CA THR A 36 2.19 17.26 -0.64
C THR A 36 0.77 16.82 -0.99
N PRO A 37 -0.27 17.40 -0.39
CA PRO A 37 -1.64 17.09 -0.74
C PRO A 37 -1.94 17.48 -2.18
N GLN A 38 -2.64 16.62 -2.91
CA GLN A 38 -3.10 16.91 -4.26
C GLN A 38 -4.62 16.90 -4.30
N TYR A 39 -5.17 17.97 -4.82
CA TYR A 39 -6.59 18.16 -5.02
C TYR A 39 -6.94 17.85 -6.47
N VAL A 40 -8.10 17.27 -6.69
CA VAL A 40 -8.60 16.89 -8.01
C VAL A 40 -9.94 17.56 -8.21
N ALA A 41 -10.05 18.32 -9.27
CA ALA A 41 -11.30 18.91 -9.73
C ALA A 41 -11.60 18.41 -11.15
N SER A 42 -12.88 18.33 -11.50
CA SER A 42 -13.29 17.90 -12.83
C SER A 42 -14.42 18.74 -13.38
N THR A 43 -14.35 19.05 -14.65
CA THR A 43 -15.41 19.68 -15.43
C THR A 43 -15.92 18.69 -16.49
N THR A 44 -17.22 18.72 -16.77
CA THR A 44 -17.84 17.85 -17.77
C THR A 44 -18.25 18.67 -18.99
N VAL A 45 -17.79 18.26 -20.14
CA VAL A 45 -18.04 18.91 -21.42
C VAL A 45 -18.77 17.95 -22.36
N ARG A 46 -19.80 18.44 -23.03
CA ARG A 46 -20.51 17.71 -24.08
C ARG A 46 -19.91 18.04 -25.44
N VAL A 47 -19.70 17.01 -26.23
CA VAL A 47 -19.25 17.11 -27.62
C VAL A 47 -20.36 16.62 -28.52
N LEU A 48 -21.07 17.56 -29.15
CA LEU A 48 -22.10 17.23 -30.12
C LEU A 48 -21.46 16.72 -31.41
N THR A 49 -21.88 15.56 -31.87
CA THR A 49 -21.49 15.01 -33.17
C THR A 49 -22.51 15.47 -34.23
N ILE A 50 -22.16 16.52 -34.97
CA ILE A 50 -22.96 16.90 -36.13
C ILE A 50 -22.55 15.97 -37.27
N GLY A 51 -23.37 14.94 -37.52
CA GLY A 51 -23.21 14.05 -38.68
C GLY A 51 -23.39 14.84 -39.97
N GLY A 52 -22.35 14.90 -40.79
CA GLY A 52 -22.44 15.50 -42.13
C GLY A 52 -23.43 14.72 -42.97
N GLY A 53 -24.54 15.38 -43.37
CA GLY A 53 -25.47 14.90 -44.35
C GLY A 53 -26.81 14.35 -43.76
N SER A 54 -27.85 15.14 -43.90
CA SER A 54 -29.27 14.88 -43.64
C SER A 54 -29.66 14.50 -42.20
N VAL A 55 -30.62 15.23 -41.68
CA VAL A 55 -31.34 15.01 -40.40
C VAL A 55 -32.18 13.73 -40.50
N SER A 56 -31.52 12.61 -40.70
CA SER A 56 -32.11 11.29 -40.60
C SER A 56 -31.49 10.61 -39.41
N ALA A 57 -32.31 10.19 -38.47
CA ALA A 57 -31.97 9.57 -37.17
C ALA A 57 -31.00 8.38 -37.32
N ALA A 58 -29.75 8.65 -37.62
CA ALA A 58 -28.68 7.68 -37.60
C ALA A 58 -28.23 7.50 -36.14
N ARG A 59 -28.24 6.26 -35.68
CA ARG A 59 -27.70 5.82 -34.40
C ARG A 59 -26.36 6.48 -34.18
N PRO A 60 -26.06 7.03 -32.98
CA PRO A 60 -24.75 7.60 -32.69
C PRO A 60 -23.68 6.56 -32.98
N ASP A 61 -22.81 6.87 -33.93
CA ASP A 61 -21.66 6.00 -34.24
C ASP A 61 -20.67 6.12 -33.10
N ILE A 62 -20.72 5.14 -32.22
CA ILE A 62 -19.86 5.04 -31.01
C ILE A 62 -18.38 5.19 -31.41
N THR A 63 -18.01 4.65 -32.54
CA THR A 63 -16.63 4.71 -33.07
C THR A 63 -16.22 6.15 -33.46
N TYR A 64 -17.15 6.95 -33.95
CA TYR A 64 -16.88 8.34 -34.28
C TYR A 64 -16.74 9.20 -33.03
N THR A 65 -17.61 9.00 -32.04
CA THR A 65 -17.54 9.69 -30.74
C THR A 65 -16.22 9.38 -30.03
N GLU A 66 -15.77 8.13 -30.03
CA GLU A 66 -14.47 7.75 -29.44
C GLU A 66 -13.29 8.41 -30.14
N ARG A 67 -13.32 8.53 -31.47
CA ARG A 67 -12.26 9.25 -32.22
C ARG A 67 -12.21 10.73 -31.88
N LEU A 68 -13.37 11.38 -31.76
CA LEU A 68 -13.44 12.78 -31.38
C LEU A 68 -12.91 13.00 -29.97
N VAL A 69 -13.34 12.16 -29.02
CA VAL A 69 -12.84 12.22 -27.63
C VAL A 69 -11.32 12.05 -27.59
N ASN A 70 -10.77 11.11 -28.36
CA ASN A 70 -9.32 10.92 -28.44
C ASN A 70 -8.60 12.14 -29.06
N THR A 71 -9.23 12.77 -30.04
CA THR A 71 -8.68 13.99 -30.67
C THR A 71 -8.67 15.15 -29.68
N TYR A 72 -9.80 15.42 -29.01
CA TYR A 72 -9.88 16.50 -28.04
C TYR A 72 -9.01 16.24 -26.79
N SER A 73 -8.89 14.97 -26.37
CA SER A 73 -7.98 14.58 -25.32
C SER A 73 -6.53 14.95 -25.65
N ARG A 74 -6.09 14.69 -26.88
CA ARG A 74 -4.75 15.07 -27.35
C ARG A 74 -4.55 16.58 -27.45
N ILE A 75 -5.58 17.31 -27.86
CA ILE A 75 -5.54 18.77 -27.93
C ILE A 75 -5.36 19.36 -26.53
N ILE A 76 -6.20 18.98 -25.57
CA ILE A 76 -6.18 19.52 -24.20
C ILE A 76 -4.89 19.15 -23.46
N THR A 77 -4.42 17.92 -23.62
CA THR A 77 -3.19 17.47 -22.97
C THR A 77 -1.92 17.96 -23.68
N GLY A 78 -2.08 18.60 -24.84
CA GLY A 78 -1.00 19.14 -25.62
C GLY A 78 -0.26 20.29 -24.91
N ASN A 79 1.05 20.38 -25.12
CA ASN A 79 1.89 21.39 -24.47
C ASN A 79 1.47 22.84 -24.80
N LYS A 80 0.86 23.08 -25.96
CA LYS A 80 0.38 24.41 -26.37
C LYS A 80 -0.74 24.87 -25.44
N VAL A 81 -1.75 24.04 -25.23
CA VAL A 81 -2.89 24.32 -24.37
C VAL A 81 -2.47 24.43 -22.89
N ARG A 82 -1.62 23.51 -22.43
CA ARG A 82 -1.11 23.54 -21.06
C ARG A 82 -0.31 24.82 -20.75
N ARG A 83 0.49 25.32 -21.70
CA ARG A 83 1.18 26.61 -21.56
C ARG A 83 0.19 27.78 -21.54
N GLN A 84 -0.79 27.77 -22.42
CA GLN A 84 -1.83 28.79 -22.45
C GLN A 84 -2.59 28.86 -21.12
N ILE A 85 -2.95 27.72 -20.52
CA ILE A 85 -3.59 27.67 -19.20
C ILE A 85 -2.62 28.16 -18.11
N MET A 86 -1.35 27.74 -18.17
CA MET A 86 -0.33 28.22 -17.24
C MET A 86 -0.18 29.74 -17.27
N ASP A 87 -0.12 30.33 -18.47
CA ASP A 87 0.03 31.78 -18.66
C ASP A 87 -1.22 32.54 -18.21
N GLN A 88 -2.43 32.02 -18.49
CA GLN A 88 -3.71 32.64 -18.09
C GLN A 88 -3.91 32.64 -16.58
N LEU A 89 -3.49 31.57 -15.90
CA LEU A 89 -3.67 31.44 -14.46
C LEU A 89 -2.44 31.85 -13.63
N GLY A 90 -1.33 32.21 -14.30
CA GLY A 90 -0.09 32.61 -13.62
C GLY A 90 0.55 31.49 -12.82
N LEU A 91 0.48 30.23 -13.30
CA LEU A 91 1.00 29.08 -12.59
C LEU A 91 2.52 28.95 -12.75
N ASP A 92 3.20 28.50 -11.69
CA ASP A 92 4.66 28.28 -11.69
C ASP A 92 5.11 27.08 -12.55
N GLY A 93 4.17 26.23 -13.03
CA GLY A 93 4.49 25.05 -13.80
C GLY A 93 3.34 24.55 -14.66
N LEU A 94 3.66 23.64 -15.59
CA LEU A 94 2.66 23.04 -16.47
C LEU A 94 1.60 22.26 -15.69
N PRO A 95 0.30 22.60 -15.83
CA PRO A 95 -0.77 21.92 -15.11
C PRO A 95 -0.89 20.45 -15.51
N THR A 96 -1.22 19.60 -14.54
CA THR A 96 -1.51 18.18 -14.78
C THR A 96 -2.98 18.05 -15.14
N ILE A 97 -3.26 17.74 -16.41
CA ILE A 97 -4.61 17.60 -16.94
C ILE A 97 -4.73 16.22 -17.59
N SER A 98 -5.80 15.54 -17.29
CA SER A 98 -6.20 14.28 -17.91
C SER A 98 -7.64 14.37 -18.41
N VAL A 99 -7.95 13.63 -19.47
CA VAL A 99 -9.29 13.60 -20.06
C VAL A 99 -9.80 12.19 -20.05
N GLN A 100 -11.04 12.02 -19.58
CA GLN A 100 -11.72 10.75 -19.48
C GLN A 100 -13.01 10.79 -20.29
N SER A 101 -13.22 9.80 -21.17
CA SER A 101 -14.50 9.56 -21.83
C SER A 101 -15.49 8.94 -20.85
N ILE A 102 -16.73 9.38 -20.90
CA ILE A 102 -17.83 8.70 -20.20
C ILE A 102 -18.47 7.72 -21.20
N PRO A 103 -18.28 6.41 -21.05
CA PRO A 103 -18.71 5.43 -22.03
C PRO A 103 -20.21 5.51 -22.31
N GLY A 104 -20.59 5.39 -23.59
CA GLY A 104 -21.99 5.43 -24.03
C GLY A 104 -22.64 6.81 -24.02
N THR A 105 -21.86 7.88 -23.86
CA THR A 105 -22.33 9.27 -23.87
C THR A 105 -21.47 10.15 -24.76
N GLU A 106 -21.98 11.33 -25.08
CA GLU A 106 -21.24 12.41 -25.75
C GLU A 106 -20.45 13.30 -24.76
N LEU A 107 -20.22 12.80 -23.53
CA LEU A 107 -19.59 13.56 -22.47
C LEU A 107 -18.13 13.17 -22.30
N ILE A 108 -17.31 14.19 -22.12
CA ILE A 108 -15.93 14.04 -21.69
C ILE A 108 -15.74 14.75 -20.35
N ARG A 109 -14.96 14.14 -19.49
CA ARG A 109 -14.57 14.70 -18.21
C ARG A 109 -13.12 15.16 -18.28
N ILE A 110 -12.88 16.44 -18.08
CA ILE A 110 -11.56 17.03 -17.97
C ILE A 110 -11.23 17.05 -16.48
N VAL A 111 -10.15 16.41 -16.10
CA VAL A 111 -9.70 16.28 -14.70
C VAL A 111 -8.39 17.01 -14.54
N ALA A 112 -8.32 17.93 -13.60
CA ALA A 112 -7.13 18.68 -13.23
C ALA A 112 -6.65 18.29 -11.82
N GLU A 113 -5.34 18.14 -11.65
CA GLU A 113 -4.67 17.89 -10.38
C GLU A 113 -3.79 19.09 -10.02
N ALA A 114 -3.94 19.62 -8.79
CA ALA A 114 -3.13 20.71 -8.28
C ALA A 114 -2.89 20.59 -6.77
N THR A 115 -1.94 21.36 -6.25
CA THR A 115 -1.62 21.41 -4.80
C THR A 115 -2.58 22.26 -4.00
N ALA A 116 -3.20 23.25 -4.64
CA ALA A 116 -4.26 24.05 -4.03
C ALA A 116 -5.65 23.67 -4.60
N PRO A 117 -6.70 23.69 -3.79
CA PRO A 117 -8.04 23.31 -4.23
C PRO A 117 -8.63 24.28 -5.27
N GLU A 118 -8.32 25.56 -5.16
CA GLU A 118 -8.76 26.59 -6.09
C GLU A 118 -8.08 26.45 -7.44
N ASP A 119 -6.77 26.19 -7.47
CA ASP A 119 -6.02 25.95 -8.70
C ASP A 119 -6.56 24.74 -9.46
N ALA A 120 -6.91 23.65 -8.76
CA ALA A 120 -7.47 22.47 -9.40
C ALA A 120 -8.78 22.79 -10.12
N ARG A 121 -9.69 23.55 -9.47
CA ARG A 121 -10.95 24.03 -10.06
C ARG A 121 -10.67 24.92 -11.28
N ASP A 122 -9.81 25.92 -11.10
CA ASP A 122 -9.57 26.92 -12.12
C ASP A 122 -8.86 26.33 -13.35
N ILE A 123 -7.91 25.42 -13.16
CA ILE A 123 -7.29 24.66 -14.26
C ILE A 123 -8.33 23.86 -15.03
N ALA A 124 -9.23 23.14 -14.34
CA ALA A 124 -10.25 22.32 -14.99
C ALA A 124 -11.23 23.17 -15.81
N ASN A 125 -11.72 24.28 -15.24
CA ASN A 125 -12.64 25.20 -15.92
C ASN A 125 -11.97 25.93 -17.07
N THR A 126 -10.75 26.45 -16.87
CA THR A 126 -9.99 27.11 -17.94
C THR A 126 -9.67 26.13 -19.07
N ALA A 127 -9.33 24.86 -18.76
CA ALA A 127 -9.11 23.85 -19.80
C ALA A 127 -10.36 23.60 -20.65
N ALA A 128 -11.54 23.57 -20.02
CA ALA A 128 -12.81 23.44 -20.75
C ALA A 128 -13.09 24.67 -21.61
N GLN A 129 -12.85 25.87 -21.07
CA GLN A 129 -13.07 27.10 -21.81
C GLN A 129 -12.13 27.21 -23.00
N VAL A 130 -10.83 26.95 -22.82
CA VAL A 130 -9.85 26.93 -23.91
C VAL A 130 -10.26 25.93 -25.00
N LEU A 131 -10.81 24.77 -24.63
CA LEU A 131 -11.31 23.81 -25.63
C LEU A 131 -12.49 24.36 -26.41
N VAL A 132 -13.46 25.01 -25.75
CA VAL A 132 -14.60 25.64 -26.40
C VAL A 132 -14.13 26.75 -27.35
N ASP A 133 -13.21 27.60 -26.88
CA ASP A 133 -12.69 28.73 -27.67
C ASP A 133 -11.87 28.25 -28.88
N GLN A 134 -11.02 27.24 -28.70
CA GLN A 134 -10.29 26.63 -29.82
C GLN A 134 -11.22 25.96 -30.82
N ASN A 135 -12.29 25.31 -30.36
CA ASN A 135 -13.28 24.74 -31.26
C ASN A 135 -13.98 25.84 -32.09
N ARG A 136 -14.37 26.93 -31.45
CA ARG A 136 -14.94 28.09 -32.16
C ARG A 136 -13.96 28.66 -33.19
N GLU A 137 -12.73 28.94 -32.79
CA GLU A 137 -11.69 29.47 -33.65
C GLU A 137 -11.40 28.56 -34.87
N PHE A 138 -11.38 27.25 -34.64
CA PHE A 138 -11.15 26.26 -35.69
C PHE A 138 -12.26 26.24 -36.76
N TYR A 139 -13.51 26.41 -36.32
CA TYR A 139 -14.68 26.39 -37.21
C TYR A 139 -15.06 27.79 -37.74
N SER A 140 -14.61 28.87 -37.09
CA SER A 140 -14.78 30.23 -37.61
C SER A 140 -13.69 30.66 -38.59
N GLY A 141 -12.89 29.70 -39.11
CA GLY A 141 -12.03 29.96 -40.30
C GLY A 141 -10.56 30.15 -40.04
N GLY A 142 -10.03 30.01 -38.82
CA GLY A 142 -8.56 29.91 -38.55
C GLY A 142 -7.63 30.83 -39.32
N GLY A 143 -8.04 32.08 -39.65
CA GLY A 143 -7.29 33.06 -40.43
C GLY A 143 -7.57 33.04 -41.92
N GLY A 144 -8.52 32.25 -42.44
CA GLY A 144 -9.04 32.30 -43.80
C GLY A 144 -10.51 32.78 -43.81
N GLN A 145 -10.99 33.27 -44.98
CA GLN A 145 -12.41 33.62 -45.16
C GLN A 145 -13.29 32.39 -44.95
N THR A 146 -14.31 32.51 -44.09
CA THR A 146 -15.30 31.45 -43.91
C THR A 146 -16.17 31.31 -45.13
N LEU A 147 -16.81 30.11 -45.29
CA LEU A 147 -17.78 29.93 -46.36
C LEU A 147 -18.93 30.94 -46.24
N GLN A 148 -19.33 31.31 -45.04
CA GLN A 148 -20.36 32.33 -44.77
C GLN A 148 -19.89 33.71 -45.27
N GLU A 149 -18.62 34.12 -45.01
CA GLU A 149 -18.04 35.38 -45.49
C GLU A 149 -17.97 35.42 -47.00
N ILE A 150 -17.52 34.34 -47.67
CA ILE A 150 -17.47 34.25 -49.12
C ILE A 150 -18.90 34.34 -49.73
N LEU A 151 -19.88 33.65 -49.12
CA LEU A 151 -21.24 33.70 -49.58
C LEU A 151 -21.91 35.03 -49.30
N SER A 152 -21.60 35.72 -48.21
CA SER A 152 -22.09 37.08 -47.91
C SER A 152 -21.61 38.11 -48.93
N GLU A 153 -20.32 38.03 -49.29
CA GLU A 153 -19.74 38.92 -50.32
C GLU A 153 -20.38 38.66 -51.71
N ARG A 154 -20.56 37.37 -52.07
CA ARG A 154 -21.27 37.00 -53.33
C ARG A 154 -22.75 37.41 -53.30
N LEU A 155 -23.41 37.33 -52.19
CA LEU A 155 -24.81 37.73 -52.00
C LEU A 155 -24.95 39.24 -52.19
N THR A 156 -24.00 40.04 -51.62
CA THR A 156 -23.98 41.49 -51.83
C THR A 156 -23.80 41.84 -53.32
N GLN A 157 -22.86 41.19 -54.00
CA GLN A 157 -22.63 41.37 -55.45
C GLN A 157 -23.88 40.96 -56.29
N ALA A 158 -24.57 39.89 -55.90
CA ALA A 158 -25.77 39.44 -56.56
C ALA A 158 -26.96 40.37 -56.31
N ASP A 159 -27.04 40.98 -55.11
CA ASP A 159 -28.06 41.99 -54.80
C ASP A 159 -27.85 43.26 -55.63
N GLU A 160 -26.62 43.76 -55.74
CA GLU A 160 -26.28 44.90 -56.61
C GLU A 160 -26.69 44.59 -58.08
N ALA A 161 -26.30 43.41 -58.60
CA ALA A 161 -26.63 42.99 -59.93
C ALA A 161 -28.15 42.80 -60.18
N LEU A 162 -28.88 42.41 -59.14
CA LEU A 162 -30.34 42.34 -59.19
C LEU A 162 -31.00 43.71 -59.22
N GLN A 163 -30.49 44.67 -58.41
CA GLN A 163 -30.97 46.06 -58.42
C GLN A 163 -30.73 46.71 -59.79
N ASP A 164 -29.53 46.53 -60.35
CA ASP A 164 -29.19 47.01 -61.70
C ASP A 164 -30.12 46.39 -62.75
N ALA A 165 -30.41 45.10 -62.67
CA ALA A 165 -31.32 44.45 -63.61
C ALA A 165 -32.77 44.94 -63.47
N ARG A 166 -33.21 45.26 -62.24
CA ARG A 166 -34.51 45.87 -61.99
C ARG A 166 -34.59 47.27 -62.56
N ALA A 167 -33.59 48.12 -62.35
CA ALA A 167 -33.51 49.46 -62.93
C ALA A 167 -33.51 49.42 -64.44
N ASN A 168 -32.76 48.52 -65.07
CA ASN A 168 -32.72 48.32 -66.51
C ASN A 168 -34.05 47.88 -67.08
N TYR A 169 -34.79 47.00 -66.38
CA TYR A 169 -36.13 46.55 -66.75
C TYR A 169 -37.14 47.71 -66.66
N GLU A 170 -37.09 48.54 -65.65
CA GLU A 170 -37.95 49.74 -65.50
C GLU A 170 -37.68 50.77 -66.59
N VAL A 171 -36.38 50.99 -66.90
CA VAL A 171 -35.98 51.90 -68.01
C VAL A 171 -36.51 51.35 -69.37
N ALA A 172 -36.39 50.03 -69.59
CA ALA A 172 -36.90 49.39 -70.85
C ALA A 172 -38.42 49.51 -70.96
N LEU A 173 -39.14 49.44 -69.86
CA LEU A 173 -40.58 49.65 -69.82
C LEU A 173 -40.97 51.11 -70.12
N ALA A 174 -40.19 52.08 -69.60
CA ALA A 174 -40.47 53.49 -69.74
C ALA A 174 -40.11 54.05 -71.15
N ALA A 175 -39.07 53.49 -71.82
CA ALA A 175 -38.47 54.04 -73.01
C ALA A 175 -39.30 53.82 -74.28
N ASN A 176 -39.93 52.63 -74.53
CA ASN A 176 -40.85 52.38 -75.61
C ASN A 176 -41.57 51.00 -75.44
N PRO A 177 -42.81 50.96 -75.06
CA PRO A 177 -43.53 49.71 -74.90
C PRO A 177 -43.76 48.87 -76.19
N GLN A 178 -43.47 49.44 -77.38
CA GLN A 178 -43.59 48.75 -78.66
C GLN A 178 -42.30 47.98 -79.09
N VAL A 179 -41.19 48.10 -78.41
CA VAL A 179 -40.04 47.25 -78.62
C VAL A 179 -40.04 46.06 -77.70
N GLU A 180 -41.00 45.12 -78.03
CA GLU A 180 -41.23 43.93 -77.22
C GLU A 180 -40.00 43.07 -76.95
N SER A 181 -39.02 43.01 -77.83
CA SER A 181 -37.77 42.30 -77.74
C SER A 181 -36.86 42.82 -76.64
N ALA A 182 -36.81 44.13 -76.45
CA ALA A 182 -35.95 44.72 -75.41
C ALA A 182 -36.50 44.53 -73.98
N VAL A 183 -37.83 44.64 -73.87
CA VAL A 183 -38.51 44.40 -72.57
C VAL A 183 -38.47 42.91 -72.17
N VAL A 184 -38.61 41.99 -73.14
CA VAL A 184 -38.47 40.56 -72.91
C VAL A 184 -37.08 40.21 -72.49
N ALA A 185 -35.99 40.73 -73.16
CA ALA A 185 -34.62 40.50 -72.79
C ALA A 185 -34.25 41.04 -71.40
N ALA A 186 -34.77 42.25 -71.04
CA ALA A 186 -34.52 42.81 -69.70
C ALA A 186 -35.26 42.01 -68.62
N ARG A 187 -36.44 41.50 -68.94
CA ARG A 187 -37.22 40.63 -68.01
C ARG A 187 -36.49 39.28 -67.79
N GLU A 188 -36.01 38.64 -68.85
CA GLU A 188 -35.21 37.41 -68.71
C GLU A 188 -33.94 37.63 -67.88
N ALA A 189 -33.25 38.74 -68.11
CA ALA A 189 -32.07 39.10 -67.32
C ALA A 189 -32.42 39.28 -65.85
N LEU A 190 -33.51 39.98 -65.54
CA LEU A 190 -34.01 40.15 -64.19
C LEU A 190 -34.35 38.79 -63.54
N ASP A 191 -35.07 37.93 -64.27
CA ASP A 191 -35.48 36.61 -63.77
C ASP A 191 -34.27 35.71 -63.45
N VAL A 192 -33.22 35.74 -64.28
CA VAL A 192 -31.93 35.06 -64.01
C VAL A 192 -31.26 35.60 -62.78
N ARG A 193 -31.19 36.94 -62.62
CA ARG A 193 -30.58 37.54 -61.41
C ARG A 193 -31.36 37.27 -60.15
N ASP A 194 -32.67 37.31 -60.21
CA ASP A 194 -33.55 37.00 -59.07
C ASP A 194 -33.37 35.55 -58.60
N ARG A 195 -33.33 34.60 -59.56
CA ARG A 195 -33.02 33.20 -59.24
C ARG A 195 -31.62 33.01 -58.69
N THR A 196 -30.63 33.72 -59.22
CA THR A 196 -29.25 33.64 -58.69
C THR A 196 -29.17 34.15 -57.26
N TYR A 197 -29.77 35.31 -57.00
CA TYR A 197 -29.88 35.86 -55.63
C TYR A 197 -30.56 34.91 -54.66
N GLY A 198 -31.74 34.37 -55.04
CA GLY A 198 -32.49 33.42 -54.24
C GLY A 198 -31.70 32.16 -53.94
N SER A 199 -30.96 31.64 -54.94
CA SER A 199 -30.10 30.47 -54.73
C SER A 199 -28.91 30.76 -53.77
N LEU A 200 -28.27 31.90 -53.93
CA LEU A 200 -27.16 32.33 -53.04
C LEU A 200 -27.68 32.61 -51.62
N LEU A 201 -28.84 33.22 -51.46
CA LEU A 201 -29.48 33.45 -50.16
C LEU A 201 -29.72 32.14 -49.43
N THR A 202 -30.30 31.12 -50.12
CA THR A 202 -30.52 29.80 -49.56
C THR A 202 -29.20 29.16 -49.10
N GLN A 203 -28.15 29.21 -49.94
CA GLN A 203 -26.84 28.68 -49.60
C GLN A 203 -26.20 29.43 -48.41
N TYR A 204 -26.38 30.74 -48.31
CA TYR A 204 -25.88 31.54 -47.20
C TYR A 204 -26.57 31.18 -45.88
N GLU A 205 -27.90 31.04 -45.89
CA GLU A 205 -28.66 30.65 -44.71
C GLU A 205 -28.31 29.22 -44.26
N GLU A 206 -28.13 28.29 -45.21
CA GLU A 206 -27.65 26.93 -44.90
C GLU A 206 -26.24 26.95 -44.26
N ALA A 207 -25.29 27.68 -44.85
CA ALA A 207 -23.96 27.80 -44.34
C ALA A 207 -23.92 28.46 -42.95
N ARG A 208 -24.74 29.50 -42.77
CA ARG A 208 -24.89 30.19 -41.46
C ARG A 208 -25.42 29.24 -40.37
N LEU A 209 -26.44 28.46 -40.71
CA LEU A 209 -27.00 27.47 -39.78
C LEU A 209 -25.98 26.39 -39.43
N GLU A 210 -25.26 25.87 -40.43
CA GLU A 210 -24.22 24.86 -40.24
C GLU A 210 -23.06 25.39 -39.38
N GLU A 211 -22.60 26.62 -39.62
CA GLU A 211 -21.56 27.25 -38.82
C GLU A 211 -22.02 27.46 -37.36
N ALA A 212 -23.26 27.94 -37.15
CA ALA A 212 -23.82 28.12 -35.81
C ALA A 212 -23.95 26.79 -35.03
N LEU A 213 -24.31 25.71 -35.72
CA LEU A 213 -24.35 24.37 -35.13
C LEU A 213 -22.97 23.85 -34.80
N ARG A 214 -21.98 24.05 -35.68
CA ARG A 214 -20.58 23.61 -35.45
C ARG A 214 -19.88 24.40 -34.37
N ALA A 215 -20.11 25.71 -34.31
CA ALA A 215 -19.53 26.57 -33.26
C ALA A 215 -19.99 26.18 -31.85
N ASN A 216 -21.20 25.61 -31.75
CA ASN A 216 -21.76 25.15 -30.48
C ASN A 216 -21.59 23.63 -30.28
N ALA A 217 -20.74 22.97 -31.07
CA ALA A 217 -20.49 21.53 -30.96
C ALA A 217 -19.89 21.12 -29.62
N ILE A 218 -19.22 22.05 -28.93
CA ILE A 218 -18.67 21.81 -27.59
C ILE A 218 -19.32 22.78 -26.60
N SER A 219 -19.85 22.24 -25.52
CA SER A 219 -20.44 23.04 -24.44
C SER A 219 -20.10 22.46 -23.07
N VAL A 220 -19.83 23.34 -22.12
CA VAL A 220 -19.64 22.97 -20.70
C VAL A 220 -21.01 22.60 -20.14
N VAL A 221 -21.13 21.39 -19.60
CA VAL A 221 -22.36 20.86 -18.98
C VAL A 221 -22.31 21.05 -17.47
N GLU A 222 -21.13 20.83 -16.88
CA GLU A 222 -20.91 20.94 -15.45
C GLU A 222 -19.54 21.57 -15.19
N GLU A 223 -19.53 22.67 -14.50
CA GLU A 223 -18.29 23.32 -14.07
C GLU A 223 -17.65 22.58 -12.90
N ALA A 224 -16.33 22.66 -12.83
CA ALA A 224 -15.58 22.10 -11.72
C ALA A 224 -15.84 22.88 -10.44
N ASN A 225 -16.14 22.18 -9.37
CA ASN A 225 -16.28 22.72 -8.02
C ASN A 225 -14.95 22.63 -7.26
N THR A 226 -14.75 23.53 -6.31
CA THR A 226 -13.58 23.50 -5.43
C THR A 226 -13.63 22.27 -4.54
N PRO A 227 -12.62 21.36 -4.61
CA PRO A 227 -12.61 20.13 -3.83
C PRO A 227 -12.36 20.41 -2.35
N ASN A 228 -13.20 19.88 -1.46
CA ASN A 228 -13.11 20.08 -0.02
C ASN A 228 -12.07 19.18 0.66
N ARG A 229 -11.57 18.14 -0.03
CA ARG A 229 -10.61 17.17 0.52
C ARG A 229 -9.56 16.82 -0.52
N PRO A 230 -8.31 16.62 -0.09
CA PRO A 230 -7.27 16.13 -1.00
C PRO A 230 -7.59 14.72 -1.48
N ALA A 231 -7.38 14.46 -2.76
CA ALA A 231 -7.56 13.16 -3.38
C ALA A 231 -6.36 12.22 -3.12
N LYS A 232 -5.17 12.80 -2.96
CA LYS A 232 -3.91 12.09 -2.64
C LYS A 232 -3.17 12.84 -1.52
N PRO A 233 -2.41 12.16 -0.64
CA PRO A 233 -2.34 10.70 -0.47
C PRO A 233 -3.61 10.11 0.18
N ARG A 234 -3.94 8.87 -0.16
CA ARG A 234 -5.07 8.15 0.43
C ARG A 234 -4.67 7.59 1.80
N ARG A 235 -4.82 8.41 2.84
CA ARG A 235 -4.33 8.14 4.21
C ARG A 235 -4.69 6.75 4.73
N LEU A 236 -5.96 6.35 4.61
CA LEU A 236 -6.45 5.05 5.07
C LEU A 236 -5.77 3.87 4.34
N ILE A 237 -5.63 3.97 3.02
CA ILE A 237 -5.02 2.92 2.21
C ILE A 237 -3.53 2.79 2.54
N ASN A 238 -2.82 3.91 2.65
CA ASN A 238 -1.39 3.90 2.97
C ASN A 238 -1.12 3.31 4.37
N LEU A 239 -1.93 3.69 5.37
CA LEU A 239 -1.81 3.13 6.73
C LEU A 239 -2.15 1.64 6.75
N ALA A 240 -3.18 1.20 6.03
CA ALA A 240 -3.53 -0.21 5.92
C ALA A 240 -2.41 -1.02 5.25
N LEU A 241 -1.78 -0.48 4.19
CA LEU A 241 -0.61 -1.10 3.56
C LEU A 241 0.57 -1.18 4.53
N GLY A 242 0.86 -0.10 5.27
CA GLY A 242 1.91 -0.09 6.28
C GLY A 242 1.69 -1.15 7.37
N LEU A 243 0.46 -1.28 7.86
CA LEU A 243 0.08 -2.31 8.84
C LEU A 243 0.24 -3.72 8.27
N THR A 244 -0.20 -3.97 7.04
CA THR A 244 -0.11 -5.29 6.39
C THR A 244 1.34 -5.69 6.15
N ILE A 245 2.15 -4.78 5.61
CA ILE A 245 3.58 -5.03 5.37
C ILE A 245 4.32 -5.22 6.71
N GLY A 246 4.01 -4.41 7.71
CA GLY A 246 4.56 -4.54 9.06
C GLY A 246 4.21 -5.87 9.72
N LEU A 247 2.97 -6.34 9.54
CA LEU A 247 2.52 -7.63 10.09
C LEU A 247 3.22 -8.81 9.40
N VAL A 248 3.19 -8.85 8.08
CA VAL A 248 3.82 -9.94 7.31
C VAL A 248 5.33 -9.98 7.55
N GLY A 249 5.98 -8.81 7.50
CA GLY A 249 7.40 -8.68 7.79
C GLY A 249 7.74 -9.07 9.24
N GLY A 250 6.91 -8.67 10.21
CA GLY A 250 7.07 -9.00 11.62
C GLY A 250 6.96 -10.50 11.90
N VAL A 251 6.00 -11.17 11.26
CA VAL A 251 5.87 -12.64 11.35
C VAL A 251 7.09 -13.33 10.74
N ALA A 252 7.52 -12.89 9.57
CA ALA A 252 8.71 -13.46 8.90
C ALA A 252 9.97 -13.27 9.76
N LEU A 253 10.17 -12.08 10.33
CA LEU A 253 11.30 -11.80 11.23
C LEU A 253 11.23 -12.61 12.53
N ALA A 254 10.03 -12.80 13.08
CA ALA A 254 9.85 -13.62 14.28
C ALA A 254 10.20 -15.10 14.02
N LEU A 255 9.79 -15.63 12.89
CA LEU A 255 10.14 -17.01 12.48
C LEU A 255 11.63 -17.15 12.17
N LEU A 256 12.23 -16.15 11.53
CA LEU A 256 13.67 -16.13 11.27
C LEU A 256 14.47 -16.08 12.59
N ALA A 257 14.08 -15.20 13.50
CA ALA A 257 14.72 -15.09 14.82
C ALA A 257 14.59 -16.38 15.63
N GLU A 258 13.48 -17.10 15.51
CA GLU A 258 13.29 -18.39 16.15
C GLU A 258 14.17 -19.47 15.52
N ASN A 259 14.31 -19.47 14.19
CA ASN A 259 15.16 -20.43 13.51
C ASN A 259 16.65 -20.26 13.79
N LEU A 260 17.06 -19.03 14.15
CA LEU A 260 18.43 -18.70 14.55
C LEU A 260 18.68 -18.92 16.05
N ASP A 261 17.63 -19.12 16.84
CA ASP A 261 17.72 -19.37 18.29
C ASP A 261 18.04 -20.84 18.54
N THR A 262 19.25 -21.10 19.01
CA THR A 262 19.72 -22.46 19.38
C THR A 262 19.39 -22.87 20.80
N THR A 263 18.60 -22.06 21.53
CA THR A 263 18.24 -22.33 22.92
C THR A 263 17.24 -23.49 23.01
N LEU A 264 17.55 -24.46 23.86
CA LEU A 264 16.66 -25.59 24.11
C LEU A 264 15.63 -25.21 25.19
N TYR A 265 14.35 -25.31 24.87
CA TYR A 265 13.25 -24.88 25.75
C TYR A 265 12.38 -26.04 26.29
N THR A 266 12.39 -27.16 25.60
CA THR A 266 11.55 -28.31 25.95
C THR A 266 12.37 -29.55 26.22
N THR A 267 11.83 -30.47 27.04
CA THR A 267 12.43 -31.77 27.32
C THR A 267 12.77 -32.54 26.06
N GLU A 268 11.82 -32.59 25.12
CA GLU A 268 12.00 -33.28 23.83
C GLU A 268 13.14 -32.70 23.00
N GLN A 269 13.32 -31.37 23.02
CA GLN A 269 14.46 -30.72 22.33
C GLN A 269 15.80 -31.10 22.95
N ILE A 270 15.85 -31.23 24.30
CA ILE A 270 17.05 -31.63 25.03
C ILE A 270 17.38 -33.10 24.71
N GLU A 271 16.41 -33.99 24.82
CA GLU A 271 16.58 -35.42 24.51
C GLU A 271 17.00 -35.65 23.06
N ASN A 272 16.38 -34.94 22.10
CA ASN A 272 16.77 -35.03 20.70
C ASN A 272 18.18 -34.49 20.43
N ALA A 273 18.58 -33.42 21.12
CA ALA A 273 19.91 -32.82 20.93
C ALA A 273 21.02 -33.63 21.59
N THR A 274 20.74 -34.23 22.76
CA THR A 274 21.73 -34.99 23.54
C THR A 274 21.70 -36.49 23.23
N GLN A 275 20.64 -36.99 22.62
CA GLN A 275 20.36 -38.43 22.44
C GLN A 275 20.38 -39.19 23.77
N MET A 276 20.00 -38.50 24.85
CA MET A 276 19.94 -39.07 26.22
C MET A 276 18.55 -38.84 26.78
N GLU A 277 18.06 -39.80 27.52
CA GLU A 277 16.78 -39.70 28.23
C GLU A 277 16.90 -38.73 29.42
N MET A 278 15.88 -37.89 29.61
CA MET A 278 15.84 -36.94 30.70
C MET A 278 15.41 -37.67 32.01
N VAL A 279 16.33 -37.78 32.95
CA VAL A 279 16.11 -38.47 34.24
C VAL A 279 15.27 -37.60 35.20
N GLY A 280 15.33 -36.27 35.08
CA GLY A 280 14.55 -35.39 35.93
C GLY A 280 14.77 -33.90 35.66
N GLN A 281 13.85 -33.08 36.14
CA GLN A 281 13.88 -31.64 36.03
C GLN A 281 13.77 -31.01 37.41
N ILE A 282 14.75 -30.17 37.76
CA ILE A 282 14.77 -29.43 39.03
C ILE A 282 14.53 -27.95 38.71
N PRO A 283 13.46 -27.34 39.25
CA PRO A 283 13.19 -25.93 39.04
C PRO A 283 14.29 -25.04 39.62
N ALA A 284 14.68 -23.98 38.90
CA ALA A 284 15.60 -23.00 39.45
C ALA A 284 14.98 -22.32 40.67
N SER A 285 15.76 -22.18 41.72
CA SER A 285 15.41 -21.43 42.93
C SER A 285 16.26 -20.16 43.01
N LYS A 286 15.65 -19.08 43.50
CA LYS A 286 16.38 -17.83 43.81
C LYS A 286 17.06 -17.90 45.17
N ASP A 287 16.62 -18.76 46.04
CA ASP A 287 17.29 -18.98 47.32
C ASP A 287 18.43 -19.94 47.10
N ASP A 288 19.61 -19.61 47.64
CA ASP A 288 20.71 -20.57 47.78
C ASP A 288 20.14 -21.81 48.44
N LEU A 289 19.97 -22.88 47.66
CA LEU A 289 19.54 -24.16 48.16
C LEU A 289 20.64 -24.72 49.08
N ALA A 290 20.77 -24.12 50.23
CA ALA A 290 21.21 -24.89 51.38
C ALA A 290 20.39 -26.15 51.36
N ILE A 291 21.04 -27.31 51.50
CA ILE A 291 20.40 -28.64 51.60
C ILE A 291 19.06 -28.43 52.28
N ALA A 292 17.99 -28.65 51.54
CA ALA A 292 16.68 -28.28 51.96
C ALA A 292 16.55 -28.74 53.41
N ARG A 293 16.31 -27.81 54.33
CA ARG A 293 16.10 -28.12 55.74
C ARG A 293 14.93 -29.08 55.78
N LEU A 294 15.27 -30.35 55.64
CA LEU A 294 14.36 -31.45 55.38
C LEU A 294 13.61 -31.76 56.68
N GLY A 295 12.62 -30.96 56.93
CA GLY A 295 11.82 -31.16 58.12
C GLY A 295 10.55 -30.31 58.22
N ALA A 296 10.47 -29.19 57.54
CA ALA A 296 9.34 -28.29 57.71
C ALA A 296 9.08 -27.45 56.45
N GLY A 297 8.32 -28.01 55.53
CA GLY A 297 7.74 -27.22 54.43
C GLY A 297 7.53 -28.01 53.15
N HIS A 298 6.43 -27.74 52.46
CA HIS A 298 6.18 -28.22 51.10
C HIS A 298 6.98 -27.36 50.12
N TYR A 299 8.23 -27.76 49.85
CA TYR A 299 9.03 -27.12 48.81
C TYR A 299 8.86 -27.88 47.50
N PRO A 300 8.47 -27.21 46.38
CA PRO A 300 8.32 -27.85 45.06
C PRO A 300 9.58 -28.58 44.61
N GLN A 301 10.75 -28.08 45.02
CA GLN A 301 12.04 -28.68 44.72
C GLN A 301 12.25 -30.05 45.37
N LEU A 302 11.73 -30.26 46.57
CA LEU A 302 11.87 -31.54 47.26
C LEU A 302 11.20 -32.68 46.48
N GLU A 303 10.04 -32.41 45.92
CA GLU A 303 9.33 -33.40 45.11
C GLU A 303 10.09 -33.68 43.78
N SER A 304 10.76 -32.69 43.22
CA SER A 304 11.62 -32.91 42.03
C SER A 304 12.82 -33.82 42.38
N PHE A 305 13.44 -33.69 43.55
CA PHE A 305 14.51 -34.58 44.01
C PHE A 305 13.97 -36.00 44.33
N ARG A 306 12.78 -36.14 44.87
CA ARG A 306 12.15 -37.45 45.08
C ARG A 306 11.89 -38.19 43.78
N ARG A 307 11.41 -37.47 42.76
CA ARG A 307 11.21 -38.03 41.40
C ARG A 307 12.56 -38.42 40.78
N LEU A 308 13.54 -37.52 40.85
CA LEU A 308 14.89 -37.78 40.36
C LEU A 308 15.49 -39.03 40.98
N ARG A 309 15.39 -39.16 42.33
CA ARG A 309 15.78 -40.38 43.07
C ARG A 309 15.09 -41.64 42.50
N THR A 310 13.76 -41.60 42.36
CA THR A 310 12.98 -42.74 41.89
C THR A 310 13.45 -43.15 40.49
N ASN A 311 13.66 -42.22 39.59
CA ASN A 311 14.08 -42.49 38.23
C ASN A 311 15.51 -43.05 38.19
N ILE A 312 16.44 -42.49 38.95
CA ILE A 312 17.84 -42.99 39.03
C ILE A 312 17.86 -44.41 39.64
N LEU A 313 17.11 -44.65 40.68
CA LEU A 313 17.07 -45.99 41.31
C LEU A 313 16.35 -47.03 40.42
N ALA A 314 15.40 -46.60 39.58
CA ALA A 314 14.69 -47.48 38.68
C ALA A 314 15.52 -47.82 37.41
N SER A 315 16.41 -46.92 36.96
CA SER A 315 17.26 -47.13 35.79
C SER A 315 18.53 -47.93 36.08
N GLY A 316 18.81 -48.26 37.34
CA GLY A 316 20.01 -49.02 37.75
C GLY A 316 19.74 -50.52 37.82
N VAL A 317 20.72 -51.30 37.34
CA VAL A 317 20.78 -52.76 37.46
C VAL A 317 21.18 -53.11 38.92
N ASP A 318 20.66 -54.22 39.46
CA ASP A 318 20.87 -54.68 40.83
C ASP A 318 22.33 -54.58 41.31
N GLY A 319 22.57 -53.79 42.37
CA GLY A 319 23.88 -53.69 43.04
C GLY A 319 24.23 -52.30 43.57
N ALA A 320 25.44 -52.17 44.10
CA ALA A 320 25.98 -50.89 44.53
C ALA A 320 26.15 -49.97 43.30
N GLN A 321 25.52 -48.82 43.38
CA GLN A 321 25.46 -47.89 42.24
C GLN A 321 26.37 -46.73 42.50
N VAL A 322 27.21 -46.41 41.55
CA VAL A 322 28.02 -45.20 41.52
C VAL A 322 27.43 -44.26 40.48
N ALA A 323 26.98 -43.09 40.93
CA ALA A 323 26.45 -42.04 40.08
C ALA A 323 27.47 -40.90 39.97
N LEU A 324 27.91 -40.58 38.76
CA LEU A 324 28.77 -39.43 38.48
C LEU A 324 27.92 -38.23 38.02
N LEU A 325 27.98 -37.15 38.79
CA LEU A 325 27.36 -35.89 38.41
C LEU A 325 28.35 -34.92 37.83
N THR A 326 28.09 -34.47 36.62
CA THR A 326 28.93 -33.49 35.93
C THR A 326 28.06 -32.38 35.31
N SER A 327 28.66 -31.31 34.81
CA SER A 327 27.97 -30.24 34.10
C SER A 327 28.88 -29.54 33.08
N ALA A 328 28.31 -28.87 32.11
CA ALA A 328 29.06 -28.18 31.06
C ALA A 328 29.79 -26.92 31.55
N LYS A 329 29.18 -26.22 32.51
CA LYS A 329 29.73 -24.96 33.04
C LYS A 329 29.77 -24.96 34.55
N ARG A 330 30.61 -24.08 35.09
CA ARG A 330 30.67 -23.80 36.52
C ARG A 330 29.39 -23.08 36.96
N GLY A 331 28.89 -23.42 38.15
CA GLY A 331 27.71 -22.75 38.74
C GLY A 331 26.37 -23.32 38.31
N GLU A 332 26.33 -24.45 37.58
CA GLU A 332 25.08 -25.12 37.16
C GLU A 332 24.42 -25.98 38.25
N GLY A 333 24.94 -25.95 39.46
CA GLY A 333 24.33 -26.60 40.63
C GLY A 333 24.73 -28.05 40.85
N LYS A 334 25.86 -28.57 40.28
CA LYS A 334 26.35 -29.96 40.45
C LYS A 334 26.36 -30.39 41.91
N SER A 335 27.09 -29.65 42.77
CA SER A 335 27.26 -30.00 44.19
C SER A 335 25.94 -29.91 44.95
N THR A 336 25.09 -28.92 44.64
CA THR A 336 23.77 -28.76 45.23
C THR A 336 22.85 -29.92 44.86
N VAL A 337 22.88 -30.36 43.62
CA VAL A 337 22.06 -31.50 43.15
C VAL A 337 22.60 -32.80 43.78
N ALA A 338 23.92 -33.00 43.82
CA ALA A 338 24.52 -34.18 44.45
C ALA A 338 24.17 -34.30 45.91
N ALA A 339 24.30 -33.23 46.68
CA ALA A 339 24.00 -33.23 48.10
C ALA A 339 22.51 -33.48 48.41
N ASN A 340 21.58 -32.80 47.72
CA ASN A 340 20.14 -32.98 47.89
C ASN A 340 19.66 -34.35 47.43
N LEU A 341 20.23 -34.88 46.34
CA LEU A 341 19.97 -36.23 45.90
C LEU A 341 20.41 -37.29 46.90
N ALA A 342 21.63 -37.15 47.45
CA ALA A 342 22.16 -38.04 48.49
C ALA A 342 21.27 -38.09 49.71
N VAL A 343 20.88 -36.94 50.25
CA VAL A 343 19.97 -36.85 51.40
C VAL A 343 18.62 -37.50 51.06
N THR A 344 18.08 -37.26 49.85
CA THR A 344 16.81 -37.83 49.44
C THR A 344 16.87 -39.36 49.26
N ILE A 345 18.00 -39.89 48.80
CA ILE A 345 18.26 -41.34 48.72
C ILE A 345 18.36 -41.93 50.16
N ALA A 346 19.12 -41.29 51.06
CA ALA A 346 19.27 -41.73 52.44
C ALA A 346 17.95 -41.77 53.20
N GLN A 347 17.03 -40.82 52.94
CA GLN A 347 15.67 -40.85 53.49
C GLN A 347 14.84 -42.09 53.05
N SER A 348 15.21 -42.73 51.94
CA SER A 348 14.54 -44.00 51.53
C SER A 348 15.11 -45.24 52.23
N GLY A 349 16.05 -45.04 53.21
CA GLY A 349 16.62 -46.11 54.01
C GLY A 349 17.93 -46.70 53.49
N ARG A 350 18.49 -46.11 52.42
CA ARG A 350 19.78 -46.55 51.85
C ARG A 350 20.94 -45.77 52.47
N GLU A 351 22.08 -46.40 52.57
CA GLU A 351 23.34 -45.73 52.93
C GLU A 351 23.96 -45.06 51.67
N VAL A 352 24.44 -43.84 51.78
CA VAL A 352 24.94 -43.04 50.70
C VAL A 352 26.31 -42.41 51.07
N VAL A 353 27.28 -42.56 50.20
CA VAL A 353 28.59 -41.84 50.37
C VAL A 353 28.68 -40.82 49.26
N VAL A 354 28.91 -39.55 49.59
CA VAL A 354 29.13 -38.44 48.64
C VAL A 354 30.61 -38.15 48.56
N VAL A 355 31.16 -38.23 47.34
CA VAL A 355 32.57 -37.96 47.10
C VAL A 355 32.68 -36.68 46.29
N ASP A 356 33.27 -35.62 46.84
CA ASP A 356 33.55 -34.38 46.13
C ASP A 356 34.85 -34.53 45.33
N CYS A 357 34.74 -34.75 44.04
CA CYS A 357 35.85 -34.85 43.11
C CYS A 357 36.25 -33.50 42.48
N ASP A 358 35.61 -32.40 42.89
CA ASP A 358 36.04 -31.06 42.46
C ASP A 358 37.20 -30.55 43.36
N LEU A 359 38.40 -31.11 43.11
CA LEU A 359 39.58 -30.79 43.88
C LEU A 359 40.04 -29.34 43.80
N ARG A 360 39.55 -28.59 42.81
CA ARG A 360 39.89 -27.17 42.63
C ARG A 360 39.03 -26.26 43.50
N LEU A 361 37.77 -26.55 43.58
CA LEU A 361 36.79 -25.73 44.29
C LEU A 361 35.75 -26.60 45.00
N PRO A 362 36.19 -27.35 46.01
CA PRO A 362 35.29 -28.25 46.73
C PRO A 362 34.21 -27.44 47.50
N THR A 363 33.00 -27.86 47.38
CA THR A 363 31.83 -27.17 48.01
C THR A 363 30.92 -28.08 48.81
N VAL A 364 31.01 -29.40 48.61
CA VAL A 364 30.12 -30.36 49.27
C VAL A 364 30.26 -30.30 50.79
N HIS A 365 31.49 -30.15 51.34
CA HIS A 365 31.72 -30.01 52.77
C HIS A 365 30.97 -28.82 53.40
N LYS A 366 30.80 -27.70 52.65
CA LYS A 366 30.03 -26.53 53.09
C LYS A 366 28.54 -26.80 53.13
N LEU A 367 28.04 -27.62 52.18
CA LEU A 367 26.66 -27.97 52.11
C LEU A 367 26.25 -28.88 53.29
N PHE A 368 27.14 -29.75 53.76
CA PHE A 368 26.92 -30.64 54.89
C PHE A 368 27.41 -30.09 56.23
N ASP A 369 27.96 -28.89 56.24
CA ASP A 369 28.52 -28.25 57.44
C ASP A 369 29.59 -29.13 58.12
N ILE A 370 30.48 -29.75 57.34
CA ILE A 370 31.58 -30.57 57.83
C ILE A 370 32.93 -29.92 57.55
N PRO A 371 33.94 -30.14 58.39
CA PRO A 371 35.26 -29.55 58.18
C PRO A 371 35.99 -30.20 57.00
N ASN A 372 36.61 -29.40 56.15
CA ASN A 372 37.44 -29.87 55.03
C ASN A 372 38.91 -30.08 55.48
N LYS A 373 39.15 -31.05 56.38
CA LYS A 373 40.49 -31.32 56.92
C LYS A 373 41.11 -32.59 56.34
N ARG A 374 40.35 -33.62 56.18
CA ARG A 374 40.73 -34.91 55.57
C ARG A 374 39.70 -35.30 54.54
N GLY A 375 40.10 -35.87 53.41
CA GLY A 375 39.20 -36.23 52.35
C GLY A 375 39.90 -37.00 51.25
N LEU A 376 39.30 -37.00 50.05
CA LEU A 376 39.74 -37.75 48.89
C LEU A 376 41.21 -37.50 48.53
N THR A 377 41.68 -36.24 48.65
CA THR A 377 43.09 -35.87 48.33
C THR A 377 44.07 -36.58 49.29
N ASN A 378 43.75 -36.72 50.56
CA ASN A 378 44.61 -37.40 51.56
C ASN A 378 44.63 -38.89 51.33
N ILE A 379 43.52 -39.49 50.89
CA ILE A 379 43.45 -40.92 50.50
C ILE A 379 44.32 -41.16 49.27
N LEU A 380 44.19 -40.33 48.26
CA LEU A 380 44.99 -40.44 47.01
C LEU A 380 46.50 -40.22 47.27
N ALA A 381 46.86 -39.39 48.23
CA ALA A 381 48.24 -39.19 48.66
C ALA A 381 48.77 -40.34 49.53
N GLY A 382 47.98 -41.27 49.95
CA GLY A 382 48.38 -42.37 50.86
C GLY A 382 48.57 -41.97 52.32
N GLU A 383 48.06 -40.81 52.73
CA GLU A 383 48.23 -40.23 54.07
C GLU A 383 47.23 -40.81 55.09
N VAL A 384 46.07 -41.22 54.64
CA VAL A 384 45.02 -41.75 55.50
C VAL A 384 44.28 -42.92 54.84
N GLN A 385 43.71 -43.81 55.62
CA GLN A 385 42.83 -44.88 55.12
C GLN A 385 41.43 -44.33 54.82
N VAL A 386 40.67 -45.05 54.00
CA VAL A 386 39.33 -44.61 53.54
C VAL A 386 38.42 -44.35 54.76
N ASP A 387 38.41 -45.24 55.72
CA ASP A 387 37.59 -45.13 56.94
C ASP A 387 37.88 -43.89 57.78
N GLU A 388 39.10 -43.38 57.75
CA GLU A 388 39.51 -42.18 58.46
C GLU A 388 39.13 -40.87 57.74
N ALA A 389 38.84 -40.95 56.46
CA ALA A 389 38.45 -39.83 55.61
C ALA A 389 36.95 -39.66 55.45
N ILE A 390 36.17 -40.68 55.87
CA ILE A 390 34.72 -40.60 55.84
C ILE A 390 34.22 -39.77 57.03
N HIS A 391 33.43 -38.75 56.72
CA HIS A 391 32.80 -37.89 57.71
C HIS A 391 31.30 -38.14 57.69
N PHE A 392 30.72 -38.40 58.86
CA PHE A 392 29.28 -38.52 59.04
C PHE A 392 28.64 -37.13 59.04
N SER A 393 27.64 -36.94 58.24
CA SER A 393 26.89 -35.69 58.21
C SER A 393 25.79 -35.62 59.28
N ALA A 394 25.17 -34.46 59.46
CA ALA A 394 24.02 -34.30 60.32
C ALA A 394 22.77 -35.06 59.78
N PHE A 395 22.84 -35.57 58.59
CA PHE A 395 21.74 -36.34 57.98
C PHE A 395 22.02 -37.84 58.17
N PRO A 396 21.04 -38.59 58.75
CA PRO A 396 21.21 -40.02 58.93
C PRO A 396 21.49 -40.74 57.60
N ARG A 397 22.53 -41.64 57.61
CA ARG A 397 22.90 -42.49 56.44
C ARG A 397 23.58 -41.74 55.26
N VAL A 398 24.01 -40.50 55.46
CA VAL A 398 24.84 -39.79 54.50
C VAL A 398 26.21 -39.48 55.10
#